data_641bf45b1e60481c9bef8caeb8cf45c5
#
_entry.id   641bf45b1e60481c9bef8caeb8cf45c5
#
_cell.length_a   1.000
_cell.length_b   1.000
_cell.length_c   1.000
_cell.angle_alpha   90.00
_cell.angle_beta   90.00
_cell.angle_gamma   90.00
#
_symmetry.space_group_name_H-M   'P 1'
#
loop_
_entity.id
_entity.type
_entity.pdbx_description
1 polymer ?
#
loop_
_entity_poly.entity_id
_entity_poly.type
_entity_poly.pdbx_seq_one_letter_code
_entity_poly.pdbx_strand_id
1 'polypeptide(L)'
;MTTNQRILIINGPNLNWVGIREPKVYGNQNLEEYLNSLAKELATTQSNIEGEIINQLQDAETDTNVVGVIINAGGYAHTSVAIADTIRAMSKKVIAVHISNTFDREVERHKDLVAAASDGFIGGFGVFSYRLAIVALQLTTSN
;
A
#
# COMPACT_ATOMS: atom_id res chain seq x y z
N MET A 1 0.60 9.18 -17.79
CA MET A 1 -0.65 9.63 -17.10
C MET A 1 -1.05 11.01 -17.58
N THR A 2 -2.33 11.29 -17.68
CA THR A 2 -2.81 12.65 -17.91
C THR A 2 -2.68 13.49 -16.63
N THR A 3 -2.89 14.81 -16.73
CA THR A 3 -2.72 15.73 -15.59
C THR A 3 -3.65 15.44 -14.39
N ASN A 4 -4.79 14.75 -14.62
CA ASN A 4 -5.73 14.40 -13.55
C ASN A 4 -5.59 12.98 -13.03
N GLN A 5 -4.76 12.15 -13.66
CA GLN A 5 -4.56 10.78 -13.24
C GLN A 5 -3.59 10.70 -12.07
N ARG A 6 -3.87 9.79 -11.14
CA ARG A 6 -3.06 9.61 -9.95
C ARG A 6 -2.99 8.14 -9.52
N ILE A 7 -1.99 7.85 -8.75
CA ILE A 7 -1.85 6.59 -8.01
C ILE A 7 -2.37 6.83 -6.59
N LEU A 8 -3.22 5.94 -6.10
CA LEU A 8 -3.72 6.00 -4.74
C LEU A 8 -2.87 5.09 -3.84
N ILE A 9 -2.34 5.67 -2.76
CA ILE A 9 -1.66 4.91 -1.72
C ILE A 9 -2.61 4.78 -0.53
N ILE A 10 -2.90 3.55 -0.13
CA ILE A 10 -3.74 3.23 1.03
C ILE A 10 -2.85 2.65 2.11
N ASN A 11 -2.80 3.31 3.26
CA ASN A 11 -2.06 2.87 4.43
C ASN A 11 -3.02 2.39 5.51
N GLY A 12 -2.74 1.23 6.07
CA GLY A 12 -3.52 0.58 7.10
C GLY A 12 -3.14 1.00 8.52
N PRO A 13 -3.51 0.15 9.51
CA PRO A 13 -3.42 0.50 10.91
C PRO A 13 -1.99 0.79 11.36
N ASN A 14 -1.89 1.80 12.20
CA ASN A 14 -0.65 2.23 12.87
C ASN A 14 0.41 2.83 11.95
N LEU A 15 0.17 2.93 10.64
CA LEU A 15 1.17 3.49 9.74
C LEU A 15 1.33 5.01 9.90
N ASN A 16 0.35 5.68 10.50
CA ASN A 16 0.49 7.06 10.94
C ASN A 16 1.55 7.23 12.05
N TRP A 17 1.99 6.14 12.66
CA TRP A 17 3.03 6.16 13.70
C TRP A 17 4.43 5.81 13.18
N VAL A 18 4.61 5.65 11.89
CA VAL A 18 5.94 5.39 11.32
C VAL A 18 6.87 6.58 11.61
N GLY A 19 8.05 6.28 12.14
CA GLY A 19 8.99 7.29 12.65
C GLY A 19 8.86 7.54 14.15
N ILE A 20 7.79 7.04 14.78
CA ILE A 20 7.52 7.20 16.22
C ILE A 20 7.66 5.85 16.93
N ARG A 21 7.05 4.78 16.37
CA ARG A 21 7.05 3.46 16.98
C ARG A 21 8.08 2.54 16.32
N GLU A 22 8.71 1.68 17.12
CA GLU A 22 9.59 0.61 16.66
C GLU A 22 10.56 1.06 15.54
N PRO A 23 11.43 2.07 15.78
CA PRO A 23 12.31 2.59 14.71
C PRO A 23 13.22 1.52 14.08
N LYS A 24 13.56 0.47 14.81
CA LYS A 24 14.36 -0.65 14.28
C LYS A 24 13.64 -1.42 13.18
N VAL A 25 12.28 -1.43 13.19
CA VAL A 25 11.46 -2.14 12.22
C VAL A 25 11.03 -1.23 11.08
N TYR A 26 10.55 -0.03 11.41
CA TYR A 26 9.90 0.88 10.45
C TYR A 26 10.78 2.07 10.05
N GLY A 27 11.94 2.29 10.72
CA GLY A 27 12.80 3.43 10.48
C GLY A 27 12.36 4.69 11.23
N ASN A 28 13.20 5.71 11.16
CA ASN A 28 12.98 6.99 11.85
C ASN A 28 12.32 8.04 10.94
N GLN A 29 12.24 7.80 9.65
CA GLN A 29 11.71 8.77 8.70
C GLN A 29 10.20 8.85 8.81
N ASN A 30 9.66 10.09 8.82
CA ASN A 30 8.23 10.31 8.81
C ASN A 30 7.64 9.88 7.47
N LEU A 31 6.73 8.91 7.50
CA LEU A 31 6.16 8.34 6.30
C LEU A 31 5.36 9.37 5.50
N GLU A 32 4.53 10.16 6.17
CA GLU A 32 3.69 11.17 5.50
C GLU A 32 4.53 12.20 4.75
N GLU A 33 5.57 12.72 5.39
CA GLU A 33 6.49 13.68 4.75
C GLU A 33 7.19 13.05 3.54
N TYR A 34 7.63 11.80 3.68
CA TYR A 34 8.27 11.09 2.59
C TYR A 34 7.33 10.91 1.40
N LEU A 35 6.11 10.44 1.64
CA LEU A 35 5.13 10.23 0.57
C LEU A 35 4.77 11.55 -0.12
N ASN A 36 4.61 12.62 0.63
CA ASN A 36 4.32 13.95 0.06
C ASN A 36 5.46 14.48 -0.83
N SER A 37 6.68 14.00 -0.64
CA SER A 37 7.83 14.41 -1.44
C SER A 37 7.97 13.65 -2.76
N LEU A 38 7.26 12.53 -2.94
CA LEU A 38 7.53 11.61 -4.05
C LEU A 38 7.00 12.08 -5.38
N ALA A 39 5.74 12.47 -5.46
CA ALA A 39 5.14 12.88 -6.72
C ALA A 39 3.85 13.65 -6.49
N LYS A 40 3.53 14.56 -7.43
CA LYS A 40 2.27 15.31 -7.40
C LYS A 40 1.06 14.47 -7.76
N GLU A 41 1.29 13.36 -8.46
CA GLU A 41 0.25 12.45 -8.94
C GLU A 41 -0.16 11.41 -7.90
N LEU A 42 0.28 11.56 -6.66
CA LEU A 42 -0.10 10.67 -5.56
C LEU A 42 -1.24 11.25 -4.75
N ALA A 43 -2.19 10.38 -4.42
CA ALA A 43 -3.13 10.61 -3.33
C ALA A 43 -2.86 9.57 -2.26
N THR A 44 -2.86 9.97 -0.99
CA THR A 44 -2.58 9.06 0.12
C THR A 44 -3.72 9.09 1.12
N THR A 45 -4.04 7.93 1.65
CA THR A 45 -5.02 7.76 2.74
C THR A 45 -4.41 6.90 3.83
N GLN A 46 -4.93 7.02 5.03
CA GLN A 46 -4.56 6.16 6.15
C GLN A 46 -5.80 5.89 7.00
N SER A 47 -5.99 4.65 7.40
CA SER A 47 -7.06 4.29 8.33
C SER A 47 -6.67 3.08 9.17
N ASN A 48 -7.11 3.08 10.42
CA ASN A 48 -7.02 1.92 11.31
C ASN A 48 -8.22 0.99 11.15
N ILE A 49 -9.21 1.37 10.36
CA ILE A 49 -10.50 0.67 10.28
C ILE A 49 -10.55 -0.14 8.98
N GLU A 50 -10.69 -1.46 9.12
CA GLU A 50 -10.70 -2.40 7.99
C GLU A 50 -11.75 -2.03 6.95
N GLY A 51 -12.97 -1.71 7.39
CA GLY A 51 -14.07 -1.35 6.49
C GLY A 51 -13.80 -0.07 5.70
N GLU A 52 -13.11 0.90 6.28
CA GLU A 52 -12.72 2.12 5.56
C GLU A 52 -11.70 1.80 4.45
N ILE A 53 -10.76 0.90 4.73
CA ILE A 53 -9.78 0.46 3.72
C ILE A 53 -10.51 -0.21 2.55
N ILE A 54 -11.48 -1.06 2.83
CA ILE A 54 -12.31 -1.70 1.81
C ILE A 54 -13.07 -0.67 0.99
N ASN A 55 -13.70 0.30 1.65
CA ASN A 55 -14.41 1.37 0.97
C ASN A 55 -13.49 2.18 0.04
N GLN A 56 -12.27 2.48 0.49
CA GLN A 56 -11.29 3.18 -0.32
C GLN A 56 -10.86 2.40 -1.56
N LEU A 57 -10.71 1.08 -1.43
CA LEU A 57 -10.41 0.21 -2.56
C LEU A 57 -11.56 0.20 -3.57
N GLN A 58 -12.80 0.10 -3.10
CA GLN A 58 -13.98 0.11 -3.97
C GLN A 58 -14.14 1.46 -4.66
N ASP A 59 -13.93 2.56 -3.96
CA ASP A 59 -13.96 3.90 -4.55
C ASP A 59 -12.86 4.07 -5.62
N ALA A 60 -11.67 3.54 -5.36
CA ALA A 60 -10.57 3.57 -6.33
C ALA A 60 -10.91 2.81 -7.61
N GLU A 61 -11.61 1.68 -7.50
CA GLU A 61 -12.00 0.88 -8.66
C GLU A 61 -12.91 1.67 -9.62
N THR A 62 -13.80 2.49 -9.08
CA THR A 62 -14.75 3.25 -9.88
C THR A 62 -14.27 4.66 -10.24
N ASP A 63 -13.22 5.16 -9.63
CA ASP A 63 -12.66 6.49 -9.92
C ASP A 63 -11.78 6.44 -11.16
N THR A 64 -12.26 7.03 -12.26
CA THR A 64 -11.53 7.02 -13.52
C THR A 64 -10.18 7.75 -13.48
N ASN A 65 -9.94 8.57 -12.47
CA ASN A 65 -8.67 9.28 -12.31
C ASN A 65 -7.63 8.45 -11.54
N VAL A 66 -8.03 7.35 -10.91
CA VAL A 66 -7.10 6.44 -10.23
C VAL A 66 -6.64 5.39 -11.23
N VAL A 67 -5.34 5.36 -11.51
CA VAL A 67 -4.75 4.44 -12.49
C VAL A 67 -4.24 3.14 -11.84
N GLY A 68 -4.02 3.14 -10.55
CA GLY A 68 -3.58 1.97 -9.79
C GLY A 68 -3.50 2.28 -8.32
N VAL A 69 -3.34 1.25 -7.52
CA VAL A 69 -3.34 1.34 -6.06
C VAL A 69 -2.07 0.71 -5.50
N ILE A 70 -1.50 1.37 -4.52
CA ILE A 70 -0.46 0.81 -3.66
C ILE A 70 -1.08 0.65 -2.27
N ILE A 71 -1.02 -0.55 -1.72
CA ILE A 71 -1.61 -0.81 -0.41
C ILE A 71 -0.56 -1.34 0.57
N ASN A 72 -0.44 -0.67 1.70
CA ASN A 72 0.23 -1.21 2.87
C ASN A 72 -0.85 -1.45 3.93
N ALA A 73 -1.35 -2.66 3.98
CA ALA A 73 -2.46 -3.01 4.87
C ALA A 73 -2.03 -3.14 6.34
N GLY A 74 -0.73 -3.00 6.64
CA GLY A 74 -0.22 -3.16 8.00
C GLY A 74 -0.52 -4.56 8.52
N GLY A 75 -0.94 -4.66 9.78
CA GLY A 75 -1.29 -5.95 10.38
C GLY A 75 -2.44 -6.66 9.70
N TYR A 76 -3.35 -5.95 9.05
CA TYR A 76 -4.44 -6.57 8.30
C TYR A 76 -3.95 -7.40 7.11
N ALA A 77 -2.74 -7.20 6.64
CA ALA A 77 -2.16 -8.03 5.57
C ALA A 77 -2.17 -9.52 5.93
N HIS A 78 -2.05 -9.83 7.22
CA HIS A 78 -1.91 -11.19 7.72
C HIS A 78 -3.23 -11.80 8.21
N THR A 79 -4.30 -11.01 8.30
CA THR A 79 -5.57 -11.42 8.92
C THR A 79 -6.81 -11.14 8.08
N SER A 80 -6.76 -10.18 7.16
CA SER A 80 -7.97 -9.72 6.47
C SER A 80 -8.24 -10.48 5.18
N VAL A 81 -9.07 -11.48 5.27
CA VAL A 81 -9.68 -12.12 4.10
C VAL A 81 -10.54 -11.11 3.33
N ALA A 82 -11.24 -10.22 4.05
CA ALA A 82 -12.13 -9.24 3.44
C ALA A 82 -11.40 -8.24 2.53
N ILE A 83 -10.24 -7.73 2.95
CA ILE A 83 -9.41 -6.87 2.09
C ILE A 83 -8.89 -7.65 0.89
N ALA A 84 -8.41 -8.87 1.10
CA ALA A 84 -7.93 -9.73 0.02
C ALA A 84 -9.02 -10.00 -1.02
N ASP A 85 -10.24 -10.29 -0.59
CA ASP A 85 -11.38 -10.52 -1.48
C ASP A 85 -11.70 -9.27 -2.31
N THR A 86 -11.63 -8.10 -1.70
CA THR A 86 -11.86 -6.83 -2.39
C THR A 86 -10.85 -6.64 -3.51
N ILE A 87 -9.56 -6.87 -3.22
CA ILE A 87 -8.49 -6.74 -4.22
C ILE A 87 -8.69 -7.71 -5.37
N ARG A 88 -9.08 -8.96 -5.08
CA ARG A 88 -9.35 -9.96 -6.13
C ARG A 88 -10.51 -9.57 -7.04
N ALA A 89 -11.46 -8.81 -6.54
CA ALA A 89 -12.60 -8.34 -7.33
C ALA A 89 -12.26 -7.11 -8.20
N MET A 90 -11.14 -6.46 -7.97
CA MET A 90 -10.74 -5.25 -8.69
C MET A 90 -10.11 -5.59 -10.03
N SER A 91 -10.35 -4.72 -11.03
CA SER A 91 -9.68 -4.78 -12.33
C SER A 91 -8.40 -3.94 -12.37
N LYS A 92 -8.31 -2.93 -11.54
CA LYS A 92 -7.11 -2.07 -11.49
C LYS A 92 -5.94 -2.78 -10.84
N LYS A 93 -4.73 -2.42 -11.23
CA LYS A 93 -3.50 -2.96 -10.65
C LYS A 93 -3.35 -2.54 -9.20
N VAL A 94 -3.03 -3.50 -8.36
CA VAL A 94 -2.76 -3.30 -6.93
C VAL A 94 -1.39 -3.88 -6.59
N ILE A 95 -0.53 -3.06 -6.01
CA ILE A 95 0.79 -3.48 -5.51
C ILE A 95 0.75 -3.43 -3.99
N ALA A 96 1.02 -4.55 -3.34
CA ALA A 96 1.13 -4.62 -1.89
C ALA A 96 2.55 -4.20 -1.46
N VAL A 97 2.62 -3.42 -0.38
CA VAL A 97 3.88 -2.91 0.16
C VAL A 97 3.98 -3.21 1.64
N HIS A 98 5.18 -3.58 2.08
CA HIS A 98 5.58 -3.55 3.48
C HIS A 98 6.88 -2.76 3.64
N ILE A 99 6.99 -1.98 4.71
CA ILE A 99 8.19 -1.23 5.05
C ILE A 99 9.29 -2.19 5.52
N SER A 100 8.93 -3.10 6.43
CA SER A 100 9.85 -4.10 6.97
C SER A 100 9.94 -5.34 6.08
N ASN A 101 11.01 -6.11 6.27
CA ASN A 101 11.05 -7.48 5.77
C ASN A 101 10.21 -8.35 6.73
N THR A 102 8.98 -8.66 6.34
CA THR A 102 8.05 -9.40 7.17
C THR A 102 8.50 -10.84 7.44
N PHE A 103 9.37 -11.39 6.60
CA PHE A 103 9.92 -12.73 6.80
C PHE A 103 11.00 -12.79 7.89
N ASP A 104 11.52 -11.63 8.29
CA ASP A 104 12.47 -11.49 9.42
C ASP A 104 11.73 -11.10 10.72
N ARG A 105 10.44 -11.37 10.79
CA ARG A 105 9.59 -11.05 11.94
C ARG A 105 8.94 -12.33 12.47
N GLU A 106 8.01 -12.20 13.40
CA GLU A 106 7.25 -13.33 13.96
C GLU A 106 6.52 -14.10 12.86
N VAL A 107 6.33 -15.41 13.10
CA VAL A 107 5.80 -16.33 12.08
C VAL A 107 4.41 -15.93 11.56
N GLU A 108 3.61 -15.25 12.37
CA GLU A 108 2.28 -14.76 11.98
C GLU A 108 2.34 -13.79 10.81
N ARG A 109 3.47 -13.12 10.61
CA ARG A 109 3.67 -12.17 9.50
C ARG A 109 4.20 -12.81 8.23
N HIS A 110 4.54 -14.09 8.27
CA HIS A 110 5.02 -14.81 7.07
C HIS A 110 3.88 -15.14 6.11
N LYS A 111 2.64 -15.21 6.59
CA LYS A 111 1.47 -15.36 5.76
C LYS A 111 0.93 -13.98 5.40
N ASP A 112 0.76 -13.70 4.13
CA ASP A 112 0.30 -12.41 3.63
C ASP A 112 -0.85 -12.61 2.65
N LEU A 113 -2.07 -12.44 3.15
CA LEU A 113 -3.31 -12.61 2.37
C LEU A 113 -3.46 -11.50 1.33
N VAL A 114 -3.05 -10.28 1.69
CA VAL A 114 -3.18 -9.11 0.82
C VAL A 114 -2.17 -9.17 -0.32
N ALA A 115 -0.91 -9.52 -0.04
CA ALA A 115 0.09 -9.70 -1.07
C ALA A 115 -0.31 -10.82 -2.05
N ALA A 116 -0.85 -11.92 -1.54
CA ALA A 116 -1.30 -13.03 -2.36
C ALA A 116 -2.44 -12.64 -3.32
N ALA A 117 -3.28 -11.68 -2.94
CA ALA A 117 -4.37 -11.17 -3.76
C ALA A 117 -3.94 -10.06 -4.73
N SER A 118 -2.78 -9.45 -4.50
CA SER A 118 -2.29 -8.30 -5.27
C SER A 118 -1.55 -8.74 -6.54
N ASP A 119 -1.39 -7.81 -7.47
CA ASP A 119 -0.67 -8.06 -8.73
C ASP A 119 0.85 -8.15 -8.52
N GLY A 120 1.36 -7.56 -7.45
CA GLY A 120 2.77 -7.61 -7.09
C GLY A 120 2.98 -7.27 -5.62
N PHE A 121 4.19 -7.54 -5.14
CA PHE A 121 4.55 -7.35 -3.74
C PHE A 121 5.96 -6.77 -3.64
N ILE A 122 6.13 -5.76 -2.78
CA ILE A 122 7.42 -5.15 -2.48
C ILE A 122 7.50 -4.95 -0.98
N GLY A 123 8.58 -5.43 -0.37
CA GLY A 123 8.78 -5.27 1.06
C GLY A 123 10.25 -5.29 1.44
N GLY A 124 10.56 -4.73 2.61
CA GLY A 124 11.87 -4.83 3.21
C GLY A 124 12.85 -3.70 2.90
N PHE A 125 12.45 -2.70 2.12
CA PHE A 125 13.33 -1.59 1.72
C PHE A 125 13.01 -0.28 2.48
N GLY A 126 12.38 -0.40 3.65
CA GLY A 126 11.96 0.77 4.41
C GLY A 126 10.92 1.58 3.65
N VAL A 127 10.87 2.88 3.85
CA VAL A 127 9.94 3.76 3.14
C VAL A 127 10.18 3.80 1.63
N PHE A 128 11.38 3.44 1.16
CA PHE A 128 11.67 3.35 -0.27
C PHE A 128 10.86 2.26 -0.99
N SER A 129 10.27 1.33 -0.26
CA SER A 129 9.38 0.32 -0.84
C SER A 129 8.21 0.95 -1.59
N TYR A 130 7.70 2.08 -1.12
CA TYR A 130 6.63 2.83 -1.81
C TYR A 130 7.10 3.38 -3.16
N ARG A 131 8.32 3.92 -3.22
CA ARG A 131 8.87 4.43 -4.48
C ARG A 131 9.04 3.32 -5.51
N LEU A 132 9.51 2.16 -5.07
CA LEU A 132 9.64 0.99 -5.94
C LEU A 132 8.27 0.53 -6.46
N ALA A 133 7.23 0.58 -5.63
CA ALA A 133 5.87 0.25 -6.04
C ALA A 133 5.33 1.25 -7.08
N ILE A 134 5.62 2.54 -6.94
CA ILE A 134 5.25 3.56 -7.92
C ILE A 134 5.88 3.24 -9.27
N VAL A 135 7.18 2.93 -9.29
CA VAL A 135 7.88 2.54 -10.52
C VAL A 135 7.25 1.29 -11.14
N ALA A 136 6.95 0.28 -10.32
CA ALA A 136 6.31 -0.93 -10.79
C ALA A 136 4.95 -0.66 -11.45
N LEU A 137 4.12 0.19 -10.85
CA LEU A 137 2.84 0.59 -11.43
C LEU A 137 3.03 1.34 -12.75
N GLN A 138 3.96 2.28 -12.82
CA GLN A 138 4.23 3.04 -14.03
C GLN A 138 4.67 2.15 -15.19
N LEU A 139 5.50 1.14 -14.90
CA LEU A 139 5.97 0.20 -15.92
C LEU A 139 4.87 -0.73 -16.42
N THR A 140 3.91 -1.09 -15.55
CA THR A 140 2.87 -2.06 -15.89
C THR A 140 1.58 -1.43 -16.42
N THR A 141 1.37 -0.13 -16.22
CA THR A 141 0.16 0.58 -16.65
C THR A 141 0.37 1.46 -17.89
N SER A 142 1.60 1.71 -18.31
CA SER A 142 1.91 2.56 -19.47
C SER A 142 1.83 1.84 -20.81
N ASN A 143 1.44 0.57 -20.83
CA ASN A 143 1.26 -0.20 -22.06
C ASN A 143 -0.22 -0.25 -22.42
#